data_bb3ebdd3dc53216f42ca9ae8f0997cb0
#
_entry.id   bb3ebdd3dc53216f42ca9ae8f0997cb0
#
_cell.length_a   1.000
_cell.length_b   1.000
_cell.length_c   1.000
_cell.angle_alpha   90.00
_cell.angle_beta   90.00
_cell.angle_gamma   90.00
#
_symmetry.space_group_name_H-M   'P 1'
#
loop_
_entity.id
_entity.type
_entity.pdbx_description
1 polymer ?
#
loop_
_entity_poly.entity_id
_entity_poly.type
_entity_poly.pdbx_seq_one_letter_code
_entity_poly.pdbx_strand_id
1 'polypeptide(L)'
;MSLRYFDYYQQLEKKLRIEEPLMVQAASLIARQVSLGGRLQIFASRTLSGIAFEFWEHLPEMIPGKLIENPANGIYETLEGTGKAIIDQLSVKQADIFLLLSNEGRDPSIVELAQWIKSNGHLLIIVTGFDLSRSIKSQHSNGLRLFEFADLVLDNHAQMNDAALSLSEVELALCDSSSIATILLLQQTLYFTVCQLIR
;
A
#
# COMPACT_ATOMS: atom_id res chain seq x y z
N MET A 1 34.76 3.09 -2.20
CA MET A 1 33.29 3.04 -2.35
C MET A 1 32.82 1.67 -1.93
N SER A 2 31.71 1.56 -1.18
CA SER A 2 31.11 0.29 -0.75
C SER A 2 29.70 0.19 -1.29
N LEU A 3 29.14 -1.03 -1.35
CA LEU A 3 27.76 -1.30 -1.80
C LEU A 3 26.74 -1.04 -0.68
N ARG A 4 26.84 0.10 0.02
CA ARG A 4 26.04 0.44 1.22
C ARG A 4 24.53 0.30 1.03
N TYR A 5 24.02 0.56 -0.17
CA TYR A 5 22.62 0.41 -0.49
C TYR A 5 22.18 -1.06 -0.50
N PHE A 6 23.01 -1.95 -1.03
CA PHE A 6 22.76 -3.40 -0.96
C PHE A 6 22.86 -3.92 0.47
N ASP A 7 23.84 -3.44 1.25
CA ASP A 7 23.97 -3.81 2.66
C ASP A 7 22.75 -3.38 3.48
N TYR A 8 22.20 -2.20 3.19
CA TYR A 8 20.95 -1.73 3.79
C TYR A 8 19.79 -2.68 3.48
N TYR A 9 19.63 -3.07 2.19
CA TYR A 9 18.53 -3.98 1.81
C TYR A 9 18.66 -5.38 2.39
N GLN A 10 19.84 -5.89 2.63
CA GLN A 10 20.02 -7.15 3.35
C GLN A 10 19.48 -7.10 4.78
N GLN A 11 19.57 -5.94 5.43
CA GLN A 11 19.00 -5.74 6.76
C GLN A 11 17.47 -5.55 6.71
N LEU A 12 16.99 -4.78 5.73
CA LEU A 12 15.56 -4.56 5.52
C LEU A 12 14.84 -5.87 5.17
N GLU A 13 15.43 -6.72 4.33
CA GLU A 13 14.89 -8.03 3.98
C GLU A 13 14.58 -8.88 5.23
N LYS A 14 15.45 -8.86 6.23
CA LYS A 14 15.23 -9.59 7.49
C LYS A 14 13.98 -9.11 8.23
N LYS A 15 13.69 -7.81 8.19
CA LYS A 15 12.47 -7.23 8.76
C LYS A 15 11.25 -7.64 7.95
N LEU A 16 11.33 -7.56 6.61
CA LEU A 16 10.22 -7.93 5.73
C LEU A 16 9.86 -9.42 5.85
N ARG A 17 10.81 -10.30 6.13
CA ARG A 17 10.54 -11.73 6.38
C ARG A 17 9.68 -11.96 7.61
N ILE A 18 9.73 -11.08 8.60
CA ILE A 18 8.88 -11.17 9.80
C ILE A 18 7.41 -10.94 9.44
N GLU A 19 7.14 -10.20 8.35
CA GLU A 19 5.78 -9.97 7.84
C GLU A 19 5.16 -11.19 7.13
N GLU A 20 5.88 -12.31 6.95
CA GLU A 20 5.37 -13.50 6.25
C GLU A 20 3.97 -13.96 6.72
N PRO A 21 3.66 -14.07 8.02
CA PRO A 21 2.33 -14.46 8.46
C PRO A 21 1.23 -13.50 7.98
N LEU A 22 1.51 -12.20 7.94
CA LEU A 22 0.58 -11.20 7.45
C LEU A 22 0.44 -11.24 5.91
N MET A 23 1.53 -11.49 5.18
CA MET A 23 1.48 -11.73 3.73
C MET A 23 0.62 -12.96 3.38
N VAL A 24 0.72 -14.04 4.16
CA VAL A 24 -0.11 -15.24 4.00
C VAL A 24 -1.58 -14.93 4.28
N GLN A 25 -1.87 -14.13 5.31
CA GLN A 25 -3.25 -13.71 5.62
C GLN A 25 -3.80 -12.81 4.50
N ALA A 26 -3.02 -11.83 4.03
CA ALA A 26 -3.40 -10.98 2.90
C ALA A 26 -3.72 -11.81 1.65
N ALA A 27 -2.86 -12.78 1.33
CA ALA A 27 -3.06 -13.71 0.23
C ALA A 27 -4.37 -14.50 0.37
N SER A 28 -4.69 -14.96 1.59
CA SER A 28 -5.93 -15.68 1.86
C SER A 28 -7.16 -14.83 1.67
N LEU A 29 -7.12 -13.56 2.09
CA LEU A 29 -8.20 -12.61 1.88
C LEU A 29 -8.40 -12.34 0.38
N ILE A 30 -7.33 -12.09 -0.36
CA ILE A 30 -7.39 -11.83 -1.80
C ILE A 30 -7.93 -13.06 -2.55
N ALA A 31 -7.35 -14.24 -2.31
CA ALA A 31 -7.76 -15.47 -2.98
C ALA A 31 -9.25 -15.78 -2.73
N ARG A 32 -9.73 -15.62 -1.49
CA ARG A 32 -11.14 -15.80 -1.14
C ARG A 32 -12.05 -14.84 -1.92
N GLN A 33 -11.73 -13.55 -1.97
CA GLN A 33 -12.58 -12.56 -2.64
C GLN A 33 -12.57 -12.77 -4.17
N VAL A 34 -11.42 -13.10 -4.75
CA VAL A 34 -11.30 -13.44 -6.17
C VAL A 34 -12.14 -14.68 -6.50
N SER A 35 -12.10 -15.73 -5.67
CA SER A 35 -12.94 -16.94 -5.83
C SER A 35 -14.44 -16.66 -5.76
N LEU A 36 -14.85 -15.58 -5.09
CA LEU A 36 -16.24 -15.09 -5.04
C LEU A 36 -16.60 -14.18 -6.23
N GLY A 37 -15.71 -14.03 -7.22
CA GLY A 37 -15.92 -13.18 -8.41
C GLY A 37 -15.59 -11.70 -8.20
N GLY A 38 -14.93 -11.37 -7.11
CA GLY A 38 -14.40 -10.03 -6.82
C GLY A 38 -13.14 -9.70 -7.58
N ARG A 39 -12.72 -8.43 -7.48
CA ARG A 39 -11.50 -7.88 -8.06
C ARG A 39 -10.63 -7.30 -6.96
N LEU A 40 -9.32 -7.28 -7.21
CA LEU A 40 -8.38 -6.52 -6.40
C LEU A 40 -8.37 -5.06 -6.87
N GLN A 41 -8.96 -4.16 -6.09
CA GLN A 41 -8.98 -2.71 -6.32
C GLN A 41 -7.71 -2.10 -5.69
N ILE A 42 -6.86 -1.48 -6.49
CA ILE A 42 -5.55 -0.98 -6.05
C ILE A 42 -5.52 0.54 -6.15
N PHE A 43 -5.14 1.20 -5.07
CA PHE A 43 -4.91 2.65 -5.04
C PHE A 43 -3.61 2.95 -4.31
N ALA A 44 -2.91 3.99 -4.72
CA ALA A 44 -1.71 4.46 -4.04
C ALA A 44 -1.67 5.98 -3.93
N SER A 45 -1.11 6.48 -2.82
CA SER A 45 -0.65 7.85 -2.75
C SER A 45 0.47 8.10 -3.77
N ARG A 46 0.67 9.36 -4.13
CA ARG A 46 1.58 9.78 -5.21
C ARG A 46 2.97 9.11 -5.14
N THR A 47 3.55 8.99 -3.96
CA THR A 47 4.90 8.43 -3.78
C THR A 47 5.00 6.95 -4.14
N LEU A 48 3.92 6.18 -4.03
CA LEU A 48 3.86 4.75 -4.35
C LEU A 48 3.05 4.44 -5.61
N SER A 49 2.59 5.46 -6.35
CA SER A 49 1.75 5.26 -7.54
C SER A 49 2.44 4.44 -8.63
N GLY A 50 3.73 4.65 -8.85
CA GLY A 50 4.53 3.85 -9.79
C GLY A 50 4.60 2.37 -9.40
N ILE A 51 4.71 2.08 -8.09
CA ILE A 51 4.73 0.70 -7.59
C ILE A 51 3.35 0.04 -7.74
N ALA A 52 2.27 0.79 -7.47
CA ALA A 52 0.91 0.28 -7.67
C ALA A 52 0.63 -0.05 -9.13
N PHE A 53 1.08 0.80 -10.07
CA PHE A 53 0.97 0.58 -11.51
C PHE A 53 1.75 -0.68 -11.93
N GLU A 54 3.03 -0.77 -11.56
CA GLU A 54 3.90 -1.92 -11.85
C GLU A 54 3.29 -3.22 -11.31
N PHE A 55 2.79 -3.21 -10.09
CA PHE A 55 2.16 -4.38 -9.49
C PHE A 55 0.88 -4.79 -10.23
N TRP A 56 0.03 -3.83 -10.60
CA TRP A 56 -1.22 -4.08 -11.32
C TRP A 56 -0.97 -4.65 -12.72
N GLU A 57 -0.03 -4.09 -13.49
CA GLU A 57 0.33 -4.57 -14.83
C GLU A 57 0.82 -6.03 -14.86
N HIS A 58 1.42 -6.50 -13.75
CA HIS A 58 1.95 -7.84 -13.63
C HIS A 58 1.03 -8.82 -12.89
N LEU A 59 -0.23 -8.44 -12.63
CA LEU A 59 -1.19 -9.39 -12.07
C LEU A 59 -1.50 -10.50 -13.09
N PRO A 60 -1.48 -11.78 -12.67
CA PRO A 60 -1.90 -12.87 -13.55
C PRO A 60 -3.40 -12.81 -13.83
N GLU A 61 -3.82 -13.29 -15.00
CA GLU A 61 -5.24 -13.28 -15.46
C GLU A 61 -6.23 -13.84 -14.43
N MET A 62 -5.79 -14.79 -13.61
CA MET A 62 -6.61 -15.39 -12.56
C MET A 62 -6.91 -14.45 -11.38
N ILE A 63 -6.23 -13.30 -11.29
CA ILE A 63 -6.47 -12.27 -10.26
C ILE A 63 -6.92 -10.98 -10.96
N PRO A 64 -8.23 -10.80 -11.20
CA PRO A 64 -8.73 -9.60 -11.84
C PRO A 64 -8.41 -8.37 -10.99
N GLY A 65 -7.59 -7.47 -11.50
CA GLY A 65 -7.17 -6.25 -10.83
C GLY A 65 -7.74 -4.99 -11.49
N LYS A 66 -7.94 -3.95 -10.72
CA LYS A 66 -8.25 -2.61 -11.20
C LYS A 66 -7.38 -1.60 -10.47
N LEU A 67 -6.61 -0.84 -11.23
CA LEU A 67 -5.93 0.33 -10.71
C LEU A 67 -6.92 1.49 -10.60
N ILE A 68 -7.00 2.09 -9.42
CA ILE A 68 -7.78 3.30 -9.16
C ILE A 68 -6.85 4.49 -9.40
N GLU A 69 -7.22 5.35 -10.33
CA GLU A 69 -6.43 6.53 -10.68
C GLU A 69 -6.44 7.57 -9.55
N ASN A 70 -5.28 8.13 -9.25
CA ASN A 70 -5.15 9.27 -8.35
C ASN A 70 -5.25 10.55 -9.19
N PRO A 71 -6.30 11.36 -9.02
CA PRO A 71 -6.55 12.52 -9.88
C PRO A 71 -5.34 13.47 -9.93
N ALA A 72 -5.02 13.92 -11.15
CA ALA A 72 -3.87 14.80 -11.41
C ALA A 72 -2.54 14.28 -10.81
N ASN A 73 -2.32 12.97 -10.88
CA ASN A 73 -1.14 12.31 -10.30
C ASN A 73 -0.91 12.63 -8.81
N GLY A 74 -2.01 12.77 -8.03
CA GLY A 74 -1.94 12.99 -6.59
C GLY A 74 -1.62 14.42 -6.15
N ILE A 75 -1.67 15.41 -7.04
CA ILE A 75 -1.42 16.81 -6.65
C ILE A 75 -2.43 17.29 -5.59
N TYR A 76 -3.65 16.76 -5.61
CA TYR A 76 -4.73 17.15 -4.72
C TYR A 76 -4.94 16.21 -3.53
N GLU A 77 -4.07 15.22 -3.31
CA GLU A 77 -4.27 14.19 -2.27
C GLU A 77 -4.36 14.74 -0.84
N THR A 78 -3.78 15.94 -0.60
CA THR A 78 -3.83 16.65 0.69
C THR A 78 -5.09 17.49 0.90
N LEU A 79 -5.99 17.56 -0.09
CA LEU A 79 -7.25 18.29 0.01
C LEU A 79 -8.41 17.36 0.37
N GLU A 80 -9.17 17.72 1.38
CA GLU A 80 -10.44 17.04 1.71
C GLU A 80 -11.44 17.14 0.55
N GLY A 81 -12.18 16.06 0.32
CA GLY A 81 -13.08 15.90 -0.82
C GLY A 81 -12.45 15.24 -2.03
N THR A 82 -11.11 15.13 -2.10
CA THR A 82 -10.44 14.43 -3.20
C THR A 82 -10.77 12.93 -3.18
N GLY A 83 -10.79 12.29 -2.00
CA GLY A 83 -11.20 10.89 -1.87
C GLY A 83 -12.65 10.68 -2.31
N LYS A 84 -13.54 11.62 -2.02
CA LYS A 84 -14.92 11.57 -2.53
C LYS A 84 -14.98 11.62 -4.06
N ALA A 85 -14.19 12.49 -4.69
CA ALA A 85 -14.13 12.56 -6.16
C ALA A 85 -13.62 11.25 -6.78
N ILE A 86 -12.69 10.54 -6.11
CA ILE A 86 -12.25 9.20 -6.50
C ILE A 86 -13.40 8.20 -6.36
N ILE A 87 -14.07 8.19 -5.21
CA ILE A 87 -15.17 7.29 -4.89
C ILE A 87 -16.30 7.38 -5.91
N ASP A 88 -16.68 8.60 -6.30
CA ASP A 88 -17.76 8.86 -7.26
C ASP A 88 -17.49 8.26 -8.66
N GLN A 89 -16.24 7.90 -8.96
CA GLN A 89 -15.83 7.26 -10.21
C GLN A 89 -15.62 5.74 -10.09
N LEU A 90 -15.76 5.18 -8.88
CA LEU A 90 -15.53 3.76 -8.68
C LEU A 90 -16.68 2.91 -9.23
N SER A 91 -16.28 1.81 -9.87
CA SER A 91 -17.17 0.71 -10.17
C SER A 91 -16.76 -0.48 -9.32
N VAL A 92 -17.54 -0.79 -8.28
CA VAL A 92 -17.20 -1.77 -7.25
C VAL A 92 -18.27 -2.86 -7.19
N LYS A 93 -17.83 -4.12 -7.04
CA LYS A 93 -18.69 -5.29 -6.78
C LYS A 93 -18.64 -5.62 -5.28
N GLN A 94 -19.67 -6.29 -4.76
CA GLN A 94 -19.74 -6.68 -3.35
C GLN A 94 -18.53 -7.51 -2.89
N ALA A 95 -17.98 -8.37 -3.75
CA ALA A 95 -16.83 -9.21 -3.44
C ALA A 95 -15.47 -8.53 -3.72
N ASP A 96 -15.42 -7.28 -4.17
CA ASP A 96 -14.15 -6.58 -4.38
C ASP A 96 -13.41 -6.38 -3.05
N ILE A 97 -12.08 -6.51 -3.10
CA ILE A 97 -11.15 -6.25 -1.99
C ILE A 97 -10.22 -5.13 -2.37
N PHE A 98 -9.88 -4.29 -1.40
CA PHE A 98 -9.06 -3.11 -1.63
C PHE A 98 -7.64 -3.29 -1.09
N LEU A 99 -6.67 -2.81 -1.85
CA LEU A 99 -5.26 -2.67 -1.49
C LEU A 99 -4.86 -1.21 -1.63
N LEU A 100 -4.60 -0.54 -0.50
CA LEU A 100 -4.18 0.85 -0.49
C LEU A 100 -2.71 0.99 -0.06
N LEU A 101 -1.93 1.77 -0.80
CA LEU A 101 -0.51 1.97 -0.57
C LEU A 101 -0.22 3.42 -0.19
N SER A 102 0.34 3.65 1.00
CA SER A 102 0.79 4.97 1.44
C SER A 102 1.79 4.85 2.58
N ASN A 103 2.99 5.41 2.43
CA ASN A 103 4.02 5.36 3.48
C ASN A 103 3.57 5.99 4.78
N GLU A 104 2.90 7.13 4.71
CA GLU A 104 2.47 7.91 5.87
C GLU A 104 1.01 7.64 6.27
N GLY A 105 0.15 7.33 5.31
CA GLY A 105 -1.27 7.03 5.55
C GLY A 105 -2.08 8.15 6.18
N ARG A 106 -1.69 9.42 5.97
CA ARG A 106 -2.29 10.58 6.63
C ARG A 106 -3.06 11.53 5.71
N ASP A 107 -2.87 11.39 4.37
CA ASP A 107 -3.48 12.32 3.41
C ASP A 107 -5.01 12.16 3.37
N PRO A 108 -5.76 13.27 3.28
CA PRO A 108 -7.22 13.24 3.24
C PRO A 108 -7.80 12.31 2.20
N SER A 109 -7.27 12.30 0.98
CA SER A 109 -7.81 11.48 -0.11
C SER A 109 -7.84 9.97 0.22
N ILE A 110 -6.75 9.44 0.79
CA ILE A 110 -6.66 8.01 1.11
C ILE A 110 -7.44 7.66 2.38
N VAL A 111 -7.53 8.61 3.34
CA VAL A 111 -8.34 8.45 4.56
C VAL A 111 -9.84 8.41 4.21
N GLU A 112 -10.32 9.32 3.35
CA GLU A 112 -11.71 9.34 2.86
C GLU A 112 -12.06 8.05 2.10
N LEU A 113 -11.14 7.58 1.23
CA LEU A 113 -11.32 6.34 0.49
C LEU A 113 -11.40 5.15 1.43
N ALA A 114 -10.49 5.04 2.42
CA ALA A 114 -10.49 3.97 3.41
C ALA A 114 -11.76 3.96 4.25
N GLN A 115 -12.21 5.12 4.70
CA GLN A 115 -13.46 5.27 5.45
C GLN A 115 -14.66 4.79 4.64
N TRP A 116 -14.74 5.17 3.36
CA TRP A 116 -15.81 4.72 2.47
C TRP A 116 -15.77 3.20 2.25
N ILE A 117 -14.60 2.62 1.99
CA ILE A 117 -14.40 1.18 1.82
C ILE A 117 -14.98 0.41 3.02
N LYS A 118 -14.64 0.84 4.23
CA LYS A 118 -15.12 0.19 5.46
C LYS A 118 -16.60 0.40 5.71
N SER A 119 -17.11 1.59 5.44
CA SER A 119 -18.54 1.90 5.58
C SER A 119 -19.43 1.10 4.61
N ASN A 120 -18.87 0.62 3.50
CA ASN A 120 -19.56 -0.21 2.52
C ASN A 120 -19.28 -1.72 2.70
N GLY A 121 -18.60 -2.12 3.78
CA GLY A 121 -18.42 -3.52 4.16
C GLY A 121 -17.36 -4.27 3.34
N HIS A 122 -16.47 -3.56 2.63
CA HIS A 122 -15.38 -4.18 1.90
C HIS A 122 -14.16 -4.46 2.79
N LEU A 123 -13.37 -5.45 2.37
CA LEU A 123 -12.08 -5.75 2.99
C LEU A 123 -11.01 -4.79 2.50
N LEU A 124 -10.17 -4.34 3.44
CA LEU A 124 -9.10 -3.38 3.20
C LEU A 124 -7.77 -3.91 3.70
N ILE A 125 -6.85 -4.15 2.76
CA ILE A 125 -5.43 -4.40 3.02
C ILE A 125 -4.67 -3.11 2.75
N ILE A 126 -3.72 -2.77 3.60
CA ILE A 126 -2.86 -1.62 3.36
C ILE A 126 -1.38 -1.99 3.42
N VAL A 127 -0.56 -1.22 2.69
CA VAL A 127 0.89 -1.18 2.86
C VAL A 127 1.29 0.21 3.33
N THR A 128 1.97 0.29 4.45
CA THR A 128 2.38 1.57 5.07
C THR A 128 3.64 1.39 5.91
N GLY A 129 4.38 2.46 6.16
CA GLY A 129 5.38 2.49 7.24
C GLY A 129 4.65 2.59 8.58
N PHE A 130 4.41 1.49 9.25
CA PHE A 130 3.49 1.44 10.38
C PHE A 130 3.92 2.34 11.53
N ASP A 131 5.19 2.26 11.93
CA ASP A 131 5.72 3.13 12.98
C ASP A 131 5.74 4.61 12.57
N LEU A 132 6.07 4.91 11.31
CA LEU A 132 5.99 6.26 10.76
C LEU A 132 4.56 6.79 10.83
N SER A 133 3.61 6.03 10.29
CA SER A 133 2.19 6.42 10.24
C SER A 133 1.62 6.67 11.65
N ARG A 134 2.02 5.88 12.65
CA ARG A 134 1.62 6.07 14.05
C ARG A 134 2.22 7.32 14.70
N SER A 135 3.43 7.71 14.29
CA SER A 135 4.17 8.81 14.90
C SER A 135 3.73 10.21 14.44
N ILE A 136 3.02 10.28 13.30
CA ILE A 136 2.61 11.54 12.68
C ILE A 136 1.11 11.79 12.82
N LYS A 137 0.70 13.06 12.71
CA LYS A 137 -0.72 13.43 12.76
C LYS A 137 -1.39 13.26 11.42
N SER A 138 -2.68 12.92 11.44
CA SER A 138 -3.55 12.99 10.26
C SER A 138 -3.58 14.41 9.69
N GLN A 139 -3.71 14.51 8.37
CA GLN A 139 -4.02 15.75 7.67
C GLN A 139 -5.52 15.91 7.40
N HIS A 140 -6.31 14.87 7.68
CA HIS A 140 -7.76 14.92 7.57
C HIS A 140 -8.39 15.43 8.87
N SER A 141 -9.47 16.21 8.76
CA SER A 141 -10.15 16.87 9.90
C SER A 141 -10.72 15.89 10.94
N ASN A 142 -11.04 14.63 10.54
CA ASN A 142 -11.51 13.60 11.47
C ASN A 142 -10.38 13.06 12.40
N GLY A 143 -9.11 13.40 12.15
CA GLY A 143 -7.96 12.97 12.93
C GLY A 143 -7.52 11.53 12.74
N LEU A 144 -8.24 10.74 11.92
CA LEU A 144 -7.92 9.33 11.67
C LEU A 144 -6.88 9.16 10.54
N ARG A 145 -6.20 8.03 10.55
CA ARG A 145 -5.18 7.65 9.57
C ARG A 145 -5.54 6.34 8.90
N LEU A 146 -4.94 6.06 7.77
CA LEU A 146 -5.23 4.89 6.95
C LEU A 146 -5.26 3.57 7.74
N PHE A 147 -4.26 3.33 8.61
CA PHE A 147 -4.14 2.06 9.32
C PHE A 147 -5.28 1.81 10.32
N GLU A 148 -5.98 2.86 10.76
CA GLU A 148 -7.10 2.73 11.70
C GLU A 148 -8.36 2.14 11.04
N PHE A 149 -8.40 2.07 9.71
CA PHE A 149 -9.48 1.46 8.92
C PHE A 149 -9.15 0.04 8.42
N ALA A 150 -7.87 -0.37 8.46
CA ALA A 150 -7.42 -1.58 7.82
C ALA A 150 -7.90 -2.85 8.50
N ASP A 151 -8.26 -3.87 7.71
CA ASP A 151 -8.43 -5.24 8.20
C ASP A 151 -7.07 -5.93 8.35
N LEU A 152 -6.10 -5.51 7.52
CA LEU A 152 -4.74 -6.04 7.58
C LEU A 152 -3.74 -4.97 7.13
N VAL A 153 -2.65 -4.86 7.88
CA VAL A 153 -1.53 -3.95 7.60
C VAL A 153 -0.29 -4.76 7.25
N LEU A 154 0.33 -4.46 6.12
CA LEU A 154 1.67 -4.91 5.76
C LEU A 154 2.64 -3.74 5.98
N ASP A 155 3.62 -3.93 6.85
CA ASP A 155 4.60 -2.89 7.18
C ASP A 155 5.76 -2.88 6.18
N ASN A 156 5.89 -1.83 5.38
CA ASN A 156 7.03 -1.64 4.50
C ASN A 156 8.23 -0.98 5.19
N HIS A 157 8.13 -0.71 6.50
CA HIS A 157 9.17 -0.10 7.33
C HIS A 157 9.67 1.24 6.80
N ALA A 158 8.85 1.98 6.03
CA ALA A 158 9.20 3.33 5.59
C ALA A 158 9.48 4.24 6.79
N GLN A 159 10.51 5.06 6.65
CA GLN A 159 10.94 6.01 7.66
C GLN A 159 10.65 7.45 7.22
N MET A 160 10.75 8.38 8.16
CA MET A 160 10.71 9.81 7.85
C MET A 160 11.78 10.13 6.79
N ASN A 161 11.39 10.89 5.77
CA ASN A 161 12.21 11.25 4.60
C ASN A 161 12.57 10.09 3.66
N ASP A 162 12.11 8.89 3.93
CA ASP A 162 12.27 7.68 3.09
C ASP A 162 13.67 7.52 2.46
N ALA A 163 14.71 7.67 3.27
CA ALA A 163 16.10 7.63 2.83
C ALA A 163 16.87 6.50 3.50
N ALA A 164 17.37 5.56 2.69
CA ALA A 164 18.19 4.45 3.16
C ALA A 164 19.62 4.87 3.52
N LEU A 165 20.13 5.93 2.88
CA LEU A 165 21.49 6.39 3.06
C LEU A 165 21.53 7.91 3.33
N SER A 166 22.54 8.32 4.10
CA SER A 166 22.85 9.74 4.31
C SER A 166 24.32 10.02 4.04
N LEU A 167 24.59 11.20 3.52
CA LEU A 167 25.91 11.76 3.34
C LEU A 167 26.05 12.97 4.28
N SER A 168 26.73 12.76 5.41
CA SER A 168 26.87 13.75 6.47
C SER A 168 27.59 15.03 6.01
N GLU A 169 28.53 14.88 5.05
CA GLU A 169 29.35 15.98 4.55
C GLU A 169 28.53 17.05 3.80
N VAL A 170 27.37 16.69 3.29
CA VAL A 170 26.46 17.57 2.51
C VAL A 170 25.04 17.59 3.02
N GLU A 171 24.79 16.98 4.19
CA GLU A 171 23.46 16.84 4.81
C GLU A 171 22.41 16.28 3.82
N LEU A 172 22.82 15.38 2.94
CA LEU A 172 21.98 14.80 1.90
C LEU A 172 21.50 13.42 2.30
N ALA A 173 20.17 13.24 2.32
CA ALA A 173 19.50 11.95 2.46
C ALA A 173 19.04 11.48 1.06
N LEU A 174 19.32 10.22 0.72
CA LEU A 174 19.06 9.67 -0.62
C LEU A 174 18.79 8.16 -0.58
N CYS A 175 18.38 7.63 -1.72
CA CYS A 175 18.06 6.22 -1.92
C CYS A 175 16.84 5.82 -1.10
N ASP A 176 15.66 5.89 -1.70
CA ASP A 176 14.42 5.50 -1.03
C ASP A 176 14.45 4.03 -0.56
N SER A 177 13.74 3.74 0.50
CA SER A 177 13.67 2.39 1.07
C SER A 177 12.30 1.74 0.87
N SER A 178 11.26 2.54 0.83
CA SER A 178 9.87 2.09 0.85
C SER A 178 9.43 1.44 -0.47
N SER A 179 9.92 1.92 -1.61
CA SER A 179 9.53 1.39 -2.92
C SER A 179 9.93 -0.08 -3.06
N ILE A 180 11.20 -0.42 -2.78
CA ILE A 180 11.66 -1.81 -2.88
C ILE A 180 11.01 -2.68 -1.80
N ALA A 181 10.87 -2.18 -0.58
CA ALA A 181 10.16 -2.90 0.48
C ALA A 181 8.72 -3.22 0.08
N THR A 182 7.99 -2.22 -0.45
CA THR A 182 6.61 -2.39 -0.91
C THR A 182 6.52 -3.42 -2.03
N ILE A 183 7.41 -3.36 -3.03
CA ILE A 183 7.35 -4.31 -4.15
C ILE A 183 7.65 -5.74 -3.70
N LEU A 184 8.58 -5.94 -2.77
CA LEU A 184 8.89 -7.25 -2.20
C LEU A 184 7.69 -7.84 -1.44
N LEU A 185 7.02 -7.05 -0.60
CA LEU A 185 5.80 -7.45 0.12
C LEU A 185 4.68 -7.84 -0.85
N LEU A 186 4.45 -7.02 -1.87
CA LEU A 186 3.39 -7.24 -2.85
C LEU A 186 3.65 -8.49 -3.71
N GLN A 187 4.86 -8.65 -4.23
CA GLN A 187 5.21 -9.80 -5.07
C GLN A 187 5.16 -11.12 -4.27
N GLN A 188 5.62 -11.11 -3.03
CA GLN A 188 5.53 -12.30 -2.17
C GLN A 188 4.07 -12.62 -1.81
N THR A 189 3.25 -11.60 -1.51
CA THR A 189 1.81 -11.77 -1.27
C THR A 189 1.11 -12.31 -2.52
N LEU A 190 1.46 -11.81 -3.70
CA LEU A 190 0.95 -12.32 -4.98
C LEU A 190 1.28 -13.79 -5.19
N TYR A 191 2.55 -14.18 -4.96
CA TYR A 191 2.96 -15.59 -5.03
C TYR A 191 2.11 -16.48 -4.11
N PHE A 192 1.92 -16.09 -2.84
CA PHE A 192 1.08 -16.83 -1.91
C PHE A 192 -0.39 -16.88 -2.37
N THR A 193 -0.91 -15.78 -2.93
CA THR A 193 -2.28 -15.72 -3.48
C THR A 193 -2.47 -16.74 -4.60
N VAL A 194 -1.56 -16.76 -5.56
CA VAL A 194 -1.59 -17.73 -6.67
C VAL A 194 -1.52 -19.17 -6.13
N CYS A 195 -0.62 -19.44 -5.18
CA CYS A 195 -0.52 -20.77 -4.56
C CYS A 195 -1.82 -21.22 -3.87
N GLN A 196 -2.64 -20.30 -3.39
CA GLN A 196 -3.93 -20.62 -2.78
C GLN A 196 -5.05 -20.79 -3.81
N LEU A 197 -5.01 -20.05 -4.93
CA LEU A 197 -6.01 -20.16 -6.00
C LEU A 197 -5.88 -21.43 -6.83
N ILE A 198 -4.70 -22.04 -6.90
CA ILE A 198 -4.46 -23.28 -7.67
C ILE A 198 -4.63 -24.57 -6.85
N ARG A 199 -4.95 -24.46 -5.58
CA ARG A 199 -5.26 -25.61 -4.69
C ARG A 199 -6.74 -25.94 -4.71
#